data_0fef2339c151a1fb543a548d944e158a
#
_entry.id   0fef2339c151a1fb543a548d944e158a
#
_cell.length_a   1.000
_cell.length_b   1.000
_cell.length_c   1.000
_cell.angle_alpha   90.00
_cell.angle_beta   90.00
_cell.angle_gamma   90.00
#
_symmetry.space_group_name_H-M   'P 1'
#
loop_
_entity.id
_entity.type
_entity.pdbx_description
1 polymer ?
#
loop_
_entity_poly.entity_id
_entity_poly.type
_entity_poly.pdbx_seq_one_letter_code
_entity_poly.pdbx_strand_id
1 'polypeptide(L)'
;GDCYPDQLIGSIPNLYYYAANNPSEATIAKRRSYAETISYLTPPAENAGLYKGLKELSELIASYQTLKDTGRGVSIVNSIMDKCRIVNLDKDIHIPETDSKDMTPEERDNIVGNVYRRLMEIESRLLPCGLHVIGKPPTAEEAIATLVNIASLDRQEEEIQGLPGIIAKSLGRNIEDIYKNNDAGILADVQLLQDITLATRAAVTALVQEQIDAEGRVIAVSKLNFFNMGRKEPWVESLHQSGYTKVDTSALKPLFEYLEFCLKQVCADNELGGLLQGLAGEYILPGPGGDPIRNPDVLPTGKNIHALDPQSIPTSAAVQSAKIVVDRLLERNKSENDGNWPETIACVLWGTDNIKT
;
A
#
# COMPACT_ATOMS: atom_id res chain seq x y z
N GLY A 1 32.78 -14.74 -16.10
CA GLY A 1 32.75 -15.41 -17.35
C GLY A 1 32.42 -14.44 -18.48
N ASP A 2 33.19 -14.52 -19.52
CA ASP A 2 33.16 -13.57 -20.63
C ASP A 2 32.47 -14.13 -21.86
N CYS A 3 31.48 -15.03 -21.66
CA CYS A 3 30.67 -15.54 -22.76
C CYS A 3 29.64 -14.50 -23.17
N TYR A 4 29.58 -14.18 -24.44
CA TYR A 4 28.51 -13.35 -24.98
C TYR A 4 27.18 -14.12 -24.88
N PRO A 5 26.10 -13.49 -24.44
CA PRO A 5 24.81 -14.15 -24.28
C PRO A 5 24.29 -14.84 -25.54
N ASP A 6 24.50 -14.25 -26.70
CA ASP A 6 24.14 -14.79 -28.00
C ASP A 6 24.83 -16.13 -28.34
N GLN A 7 26.07 -16.34 -27.82
CA GLN A 7 26.77 -17.61 -27.97
C GLN A 7 26.15 -18.73 -27.14
N LEU A 8 25.54 -18.37 -26.01
CA LEU A 8 24.89 -19.33 -25.10
C LEU A 8 23.46 -19.65 -25.53
N ILE A 9 22.74 -18.65 -26.00
CA ILE A 9 21.32 -18.73 -26.33
C ILE A 9 21.11 -19.17 -27.78
N GLY A 10 22.07 -18.84 -28.65
CA GLY A 10 21.95 -19.07 -30.09
C GLY A 10 21.01 -18.06 -30.76
N SER A 11 20.46 -18.45 -31.92
CA SER A 11 19.60 -17.60 -32.76
C SER A 11 18.09 -17.76 -32.49
N ILE A 12 17.72 -18.53 -31.47
CA ILE A 12 16.30 -18.73 -31.12
C ILE A 12 15.77 -17.48 -30.41
N PRO A 13 14.65 -16.89 -30.87
CA PRO A 13 14.02 -15.76 -30.18
C PRO A 13 13.66 -16.12 -28.72
N ASN A 14 13.87 -15.17 -27.82
CA ASN A 14 13.57 -15.32 -26.41
C ASN A 14 12.34 -14.49 -26.06
N LEU A 15 11.37 -15.09 -25.40
CA LEU A 15 10.31 -14.40 -24.70
C LEU A 15 10.64 -14.37 -23.23
N TYR A 16 10.67 -13.16 -22.65
CA TYR A 16 10.97 -12.96 -21.23
C TYR A 16 9.74 -12.43 -20.52
N TYR A 17 9.09 -13.31 -19.77
CA TYR A 17 7.91 -12.98 -19.00
C TYR A 17 8.32 -12.43 -17.65
N TYR A 18 8.02 -11.15 -17.40
CA TYR A 18 8.54 -10.48 -16.22
C TYR A 18 7.59 -9.45 -15.59
N ALA A 19 7.77 -9.21 -14.29
CA ALA A 19 6.93 -8.31 -13.51
C ALA A 19 6.99 -6.86 -14.04
N ALA A 20 5.83 -6.24 -14.21
CA ALA A 20 5.72 -4.86 -14.67
C ALA A 20 6.45 -3.87 -13.75
N ASN A 21 6.48 -4.15 -12.45
CA ASN A 21 7.11 -3.31 -11.44
C ASN A 21 8.65 -3.37 -11.41
N ASN A 22 9.28 -4.18 -12.26
CA ASN A 22 10.74 -4.31 -12.34
C ASN A 22 11.27 -4.15 -13.77
N PRO A 23 11.14 -2.96 -14.36
CA PRO A 23 11.54 -2.69 -15.75
C PRO A 23 13.04 -2.79 -16.00
N SER A 24 13.88 -2.66 -14.96
CA SER A 24 15.34 -2.73 -15.09
C SER A 24 15.81 -4.12 -15.52
N GLU A 25 15.28 -5.17 -14.92
CA GLU A 25 15.64 -6.53 -15.32
C GLU A 25 15.08 -6.91 -16.70
N ALA A 26 13.88 -6.44 -17.04
CA ALA A 26 13.37 -6.58 -18.39
C ALA A 26 14.30 -5.93 -19.44
N THR A 27 14.86 -4.75 -19.12
CA THR A 27 15.84 -4.07 -19.95
C THR A 27 17.13 -4.87 -20.07
N ILE A 28 17.61 -5.49 -18.99
CA ILE A 28 18.79 -6.37 -19.01
C ILE A 28 18.54 -7.57 -19.91
N ALA A 29 17.36 -8.21 -19.86
CA ALA A 29 16.98 -9.31 -20.73
C ALA A 29 17.01 -8.90 -22.21
N LYS A 30 16.47 -7.74 -22.56
CA LYS A 30 16.54 -7.17 -23.91
C LYS A 30 17.97 -6.98 -24.40
N ARG A 31 18.84 -6.42 -23.55
CA ARG A 31 20.23 -6.11 -23.93
C ARG A 31 21.11 -7.34 -24.01
N ARG A 32 20.85 -8.37 -23.23
CA ARG A 32 21.71 -9.55 -23.14
C ARG A 32 21.25 -10.73 -23.99
N SER A 33 19.95 -10.83 -24.24
CA SER A 33 19.39 -11.98 -24.94
C SER A 33 18.48 -11.60 -26.11
N TYR A 34 18.41 -10.32 -26.45
CA TYR A 34 17.48 -9.81 -27.48
C TYR A 34 16.03 -10.23 -27.19
N ALA A 35 15.70 -10.37 -25.90
CA ALA A 35 14.40 -10.85 -25.49
C ALA A 35 13.29 -9.85 -25.80
N GLU A 36 12.17 -10.36 -26.29
CA GLU A 36 10.92 -9.64 -26.25
C GLU A 36 10.29 -9.86 -24.87
N THR A 37 9.93 -8.79 -24.19
CA THR A 37 9.41 -8.88 -22.84
C THR A 37 7.89 -8.85 -22.83
N ILE A 38 7.29 -9.62 -21.93
CA ILE A 38 5.85 -9.60 -21.68
C ILE A 38 5.66 -9.31 -20.21
N SER A 39 5.01 -8.19 -19.88
CA SER A 39 4.78 -7.81 -18.52
C SER A 39 3.65 -8.60 -17.87
N TYR A 40 3.77 -8.87 -16.59
CA TYR A 40 2.69 -9.39 -15.77
C TYR A 40 2.45 -8.54 -14.53
N LEU A 41 1.23 -8.56 -14.02
CA LEU A 41 0.87 -7.89 -12.79
C LEU A 41 1.31 -8.76 -11.60
N THR A 42 2.18 -8.21 -10.76
CA THR A 42 2.51 -8.88 -9.48
C THR A 42 1.27 -8.94 -8.60
N PRO A 43 1.02 -10.08 -7.93
CA PRO A 43 -0.04 -10.15 -6.94
C PRO A 43 0.11 -9.02 -5.91
N PRO A 44 -1.00 -8.44 -5.43
CA PRO A 44 -0.94 -7.40 -4.41
C PRO A 44 -0.29 -7.99 -3.15
N ALA A 45 0.39 -7.13 -2.40
CA ALA A 45 0.83 -7.52 -1.08
C ALA A 45 -0.35 -7.38 -0.12
N GLU A 46 -0.63 -8.42 0.64
CA GLU A 46 -1.60 -8.41 1.72
C GLU A 46 -0.94 -8.16 3.07
N ASN A 47 -1.72 -7.63 4.01
CA ASN A 47 -1.27 -7.52 5.39
C ASN A 47 -1.03 -8.91 5.97
N ALA A 48 0.09 -9.08 6.66
CA ALA A 48 0.48 -10.36 7.27
C ALA A 48 -0.53 -10.87 8.32
N GLY A 49 -1.33 -9.96 8.87
CA GLY A 49 -2.24 -10.24 9.98
C GLY A 49 -1.50 -10.53 11.29
N LEU A 50 -2.27 -10.66 12.36
CA LEU A 50 -1.74 -11.02 13.68
C LEU A 50 -1.97 -12.50 13.95
N TYR A 51 -0.90 -13.19 14.38
CA TYR A 51 -0.93 -14.62 14.66
C TYR A 51 -0.75 -14.92 16.16
N LYS A 52 -1.53 -15.87 16.70
CA LYS A 52 -1.45 -16.36 18.09
C LYS A 52 -1.29 -15.25 19.13
N GLY A 53 -0.15 -15.22 19.85
CA GLY A 53 0.09 -14.33 20.95
C GLY A 53 0.01 -12.83 20.63
N LEU A 54 0.26 -12.45 19.38
CA LEU A 54 0.08 -11.06 18.91
C LEU A 54 -1.40 -10.70 18.82
N LYS A 55 -2.27 -11.64 18.43
CA LYS A 55 -3.73 -11.44 18.43
C LYS A 55 -4.27 -11.28 19.85
N GLU A 56 -3.82 -12.12 20.79
CA GLU A 56 -4.18 -11.99 22.21
C GLU A 56 -3.73 -10.64 22.80
N LEU A 57 -2.56 -10.15 22.37
CA LEU A 57 -2.06 -8.84 22.78
C LEU A 57 -2.95 -7.71 22.23
N SER A 58 -3.41 -7.81 20.98
CA SER A 58 -4.37 -6.86 20.40
C SER A 58 -5.69 -6.83 21.17
N GLU A 59 -6.20 -7.99 21.60
CA GLU A 59 -7.42 -8.11 22.41
C GLU A 59 -7.24 -7.47 23.81
N LEU A 60 -6.06 -7.61 24.43
CA LEU A 60 -5.74 -6.92 25.69
C LEU A 60 -5.72 -5.40 25.52
N ILE A 61 -5.17 -4.89 24.41
CA ILE A 61 -5.13 -3.46 24.12
C ILE A 61 -6.57 -2.93 23.93
N ALA A 62 -7.41 -3.63 23.18
CA ALA A 62 -8.82 -3.26 23.00
C ALA A 62 -9.57 -3.22 24.37
N SER A 63 -9.26 -4.17 25.24
CA SER A 63 -9.82 -4.20 26.61
C SER A 63 -9.34 -3.03 27.45
N TYR A 64 -8.06 -2.65 27.34
CA TYR A 64 -7.51 -1.46 28.02
C TYR A 64 -8.22 -0.19 27.58
N GLN A 65 -8.45 0.01 26.28
CA GLN A 65 -9.14 1.18 25.76
C GLN A 65 -10.54 1.37 26.33
N THR A 66 -11.24 0.26 26.59
CA THR A 66 -12.58 0.30 27.18
C THR A 66 -12.55 0.55 28.69
N LEU A 67 -11.49 0.13 29.38
CA LEU A 67 -11.42 0.09 30.84
C LEU A 67 -10.34 1.00 31.43
N LYS A 68 -9.65 1.83 30.64
CA LYS A 68 -8.47 2.61 31.05
C LYS A 68 -8.72 3.52 32.26
N ASP A 69 -9.93 4.07 32.39
CA ASP A 69 -10.31 4.95 33.49
C ASP A 69 -10.74 4.20 34.76
N THR A 70 -10.59 2.88 34.78
CA THR A 70 -10.93 2.01 35.90
C THR A 70 -9.68 1.36 36.53
N GLY A 71 -9.79 0.90 37.77
CA GLY A 71 -8.72 0.13 38.39
C GLY A 71 -8.35 -1.17 37.66
N ARG A 72 -9.28 -1.71 36.83
CA ARG A 72 -9.00 -2.85 35.94
C ARG A 72 -8.08 -2.48 34.78
N GLY A 73 -8.21 -1.25 34.25
CA GLY A 73 -7.33 -0.75 33.19
C GLY A 73 -5.87 -0.77 33.62
N VAL A 74 -5.58 -0.37 34.86
CA VAL A 74 -4.22 -0.43 35.41
C VAL A 74 -3.65 -1.86 35.41
N SER A 75 -4.44 -2.86 35.81
CA SER A 75 -4.00 -4.27 35.81
C SER A 75 -3.80 -4.84 34.40
N ILE A 76 -4.57 -4.36 33.41
CA ILE A 76 -4.45 -4.79 32.00
C ILE A 76 -3.09 -4.35 31.44
N VAL A 77 -2.57 -3.18 31.81
CA VAL A 77 -1.24 -2.71 31.34
C VAL A 77 -0.14 -3.68 31.75
N ASN A 78 -0.16 -4.21 32.99
CA ASN A 78 0.77 -5.26 33.41
C ASN A 78 0.66 -6.50 32.50
N SER A 79 -0.57 -6.94 32.22
CA SER A 79 -0.81 -8.08 31.33
C SER A 79 -0.30 -7.83 29.90
N ILE A 80 -0.42 -6.59 29.39
CA ILE A 80 0.13 -6.18 28.10
C ILE A 80 1.66 -6.26 28.13
N MET A 81 2.31 -5.70 29.17
CA MET A 81 3.76 -5.72 29.31
C MET A 81 4.30 -7.14 29.40
N ASP A 82 3.66 -8.02 30.20
CA ASP A 82 4.05 -9.42 30.32
C ASP A 82 3.87 -10.18 29.01
N LYS A 83 2.77 -9.92 28.32
CA LYS A 83 2.52 -10.53 26.99
C LYS A 83 3.55 -10.08 25.97
N CYS A 84 3.97 -8.81 25.99
CA CYS A 84 5.03 -8.30 25.11
C CYS A 84 6.34 -9.08 25.31
N ARG A 85 6.71 -9.38 26.55
CA ARG A 85 7.91 -10.20 26.87
C ARG A 85 7.76 -11.63 26.35
N ILE A 86 6.58 -12.24 26.52
CA ILE A 86 6.30 -13.60 26.05
C ILE A 86 6.42 -13.71 24.52
N VAL A 87 5.98 -12.69 23.77
CA VAL A 87 6.06 -12.67 22.31
C VAL A 87 7.33 -12.04 21.78
N ASN A 88 8.30 -11.69 22.64
CA ASN A 88 9.58 -11.04 22.34
C ASN A 88 9.47 -9.65 21.68
N LEU A 89 8.38 -8.94 21.88
CA LEU A 89 8.23 -7.56 21.42
C LEU A 89 9.07 -6.57 22.24
N ASP A 90 9.44 -6.94 23.46
CA ASP A 90 10.35 -6.19 24.35
C ASP A 90 11.75 -5.97 23.75
N LYS A 91 12.12 -6.72 22.73
CA LYS A 91 13.37 -6.51 21.97
C LYS A 91 13.28 -5.36 20.98
N ASP A 92 12.09 -5.02 20.55
CA ASP A 92 11.83 -4.00 19.53
C ASP A 92 11.36 -2.67 20.15
N ILE A 93 10.70 -2.75 21.30
CA ILE A 93 10.17 -1.60 22.05
C ILE A 93 10.56 -1.69 23.51
N HIS A 94 10.86 -0.54 24.11
CA HIS A 94 11.19 -0.50 25.53
C HIS A 94 9.95 -0.78 26.38
N ILE A 95 9.98 -1.87 27.14
CA ILE A 95 8.95 -2.23 28.13
C ILE A 95 9.56 -2.05 29.53
N PRO A 96 9.08 -1.10 30.35
CA PRO A 96 9.62 -0.84 31.68
C PRO A 96 9.35 -2.03 32.62
N GLU A 97 10.19 -2.15 33.66
CA GLU A 97 10.01 -3.15 34.71
C GLU A 97 9.07 -2.67 35.84
N THR A 98 8.72 -1.39 35.83
CA THR A 98 7.86 -0.75 36.83
C THR A 98 6.44 -1.30 36.79
N ASP A 99 5.83 -1.55 37.94
CA ASP A 99 4.41 -1.94 37.99
C ASP A 99 3.53 -0.79 37.52
N SER A 100 2.52 -1.13 36.71
CA SER A 100 1.60 -0.14 36.12
C SER A 100 0.84 0.70 37.16
N LYS A 101 0.76 0.24 38.41
CA LYS A 101 0.17 0.99 39.53
C LYS A 101 1.00 2.21 39.94
N ASP A 102 2.31 2.12 39.77
CA ASP A 102 3.27 3.19 40.09
C ASP A 102 3.49 4.16 38.95
N MET A 103 2.82 3.92 37.78
CA MET A 103 2.88 4.75 36.60
C MET A 103 1.73 5.78 36.56
N THR A 104 2.00 6.92 35.97
CA THR A 104 0.97 7.90 35.63
C THR A 104 0.04 7.38 34.51
N PRO A 105 -1.19 7.92 34.39
CA PRO A 105 -2.06 7.55 33.29
C PRO A 105 -1.42 7.79 31.91
N GLU A 106 -0.65 8.86 31.78
CA GLU A 106 0.02 9.23 30.54
C GLU A 106 1.15 8.25 30.18
N GLU A 107 1.91 7.79 31.15
CA GLU A 107 2.93 6.74 30.93
C GLU A 107 2.30 5.42 30.49
N ARG A 108 1.18 5.04 31.10
CA ARG A 108 0.42 3.84 30.69
C ARG A 108 -0.10 3.95 29.27
N ASP A 109 -0.70 5.09 28.91
CA ASP A 109 -1.20 5.32 27.54
C ASP A 109 -0.05 5.30 26.52
N ASN A 110 1.11 5.85 26.83
CA ASN A 110 2.30 5.84 25.98
C ASN A 110 2.82 4.40 25.75
N ILE A 111 2.89 3.58 26.79
CA ILE A 111 3.32 2.17 26.66
C ILE A 111 2.36 1.42 25.76
N VAL A 112 1.06 1.51 26.04
CA VAL A 112 0.04 0.82 25.24
C VAL A 112 0.02 1.32 23.79
N GLY A 113 0.20 2.62 23.58
CA GLY A 113 0.29 3.22 22.25
C GLY A 113 1.49 2.72 21.45
N ASN A 114 2.67 2.61 22.09
CA ASN A 114 3.87 2.07 21.44
C ASN A 114 3.72 0.58 21.08
N VAL A 115 3.14 -0.21 21.97
CA VAL A 115 2.84 -1.63 21.71
C VAL A 115 1.86 -1.77 20.55
N TYR A 116 0.78 -0.97 20.55
CA TYR A 116 -0.23 -1.01 19.53
C TYR A 116 0.34 -0.60 18.16
N ARG A 117 1.11 0.47 18.11
CA ARG A 117 1.81 0.88 16.89
C ARG A 117 2.68 -0.25 16.34
N ARG A 118 3.47 -0.91 17.17
CA ARG A 118 4.32 -2.02 16.75
C ARG A 118 3.52 -3.22 16.25
N LEU A 119 2.37 -3.52 16.87
CA LEU A 119 1.45 -4.53 16.38
C LEU A 119 0.92 -4.18 14.99
N MET A 120 0.52 -2.92 14.78
CA MET A 120 0.04 -2.46 13.47
C MET A 120 1.14 -2.52 12.40
N GLU A 121 2.38 -2.17 12.75
CA GLU A 121 3.53 -2.35 11.85
C GLU A 121 3.73 -3.81 11.43
N ILE A 122 3.55 -4.76 12.36
CA ILE A 122 3.66 -6.19 12.08
C ILE A 122 2.48 -6.67 11.24
N GLU A 123 1.27 -6.26 11.59
CA GLU A 123 0.04 -6.62 10.86
C GLU A 123 0.04 -6.06 9.45
N SER A 124 0.53 -4.83 9.28
CA SER A 124 0.61 -4.15 7.99
C SER A 124 1.81 -4.54 7.14
N ARG A 125 2.67 -5.45 7.61
CA ARG A 125 3.75 -5.99 6.77
C ARG A 125 3.15 -6.63 5.54
N LEU A 126 3.54 -6.09 4.39
CA LEU A 126 3.05 -6.56 3.12
C LEU A 126 3.74 -7.87 2.75
N LEU A 127 2.96 -8.92 2.62
CA LEU A 127 3.40 -10.22 2.09
C LEU A 127 2.77 -10.42 0.72
N PRO A 128 3.55 -10.87 -0.29
CA PRO A 128 2.97 -11.20 -1.59
C PRO A 128 1.92 -12.32 -1.46
N CYS A 129 0.76 -12.11 -2.05
CA CYS A 129 -0.35 -13.08 -2.03
C CYS A 129 -0.14 -14.20 -3.04
N GLY A 130 0.90 -15.00 -2.86
CA GLY A 130 1.20 -16.13 -3.72
C GLY A 130 1.98 -15.75 -4.98
N LEU A 131 1.91 -16.63 -5.98
CA LEU A 131 2.59 -16.49 -7.26
C LEU A 131 1.59 -16.08 -8.34
N HIS A 132 2.07 -15.27 -9.29
CA HIS A 132 1.28 -14.90 -10.45
C HIS A 132 1.06 -16.11 -11.38
N VAL A 133 -0.14 -16.20 -11.96
CA VAL A 133 -0.52 -17.22 -12.94
C VAL A 133 -0.96 -16.53 -14.22
N ILE A 134 -0.26 -16.79 -15.32
CA ILE A 134 -0.57 -16.24 -16.66
C ILE A 134 -2.00 -16.58 -17.07
N GLY A 135 -2.73 -15.60 -17.59
CA GLY A 135 -4.09 -15.79 -18.08
C GLY A 135 -5.13 -15.96 -16.96
N LYS A 136 -4.75 -15.70 -15.72
CA LYS A 136 -5.67 -15.67 -14.60
C LYS A 136 -5.75 -14.23 -14.07
N PRO A 137 -6.85 -13.52 -14.36
CA PRO A 137 -7.04 -12.18 -13.82
C PRO A 137 -7.09 -12.21 -12.28
N PRO A 138 -6.77 -11.08 -11.61
CA PRO A 138 -6.85 -10.98 -10.17
C PRO A 138 -8.24 -11.37 -9.65
N THR A 139 -8.28 -12.02 -8.50
CA THR A 139 -9.52 -12.24 -7.76
C THR A 139 -10.09 -10.89 -7.28
N ALA A 140 -11.35 -10.88 -6.89
CA ALA A 140 -11.98 -9.69 -6.32
C ALA A 140 -11.19 -9.13 -5.12
N GLU A 141 -10.69 -10.00 -4.26
CA GLU A 141 -9.91 -9.61 -3.07
C GLU A 141 -8.55 -8.99 -3.45
N GLU A 142 -7.86 -9.58 -4.43
CA GLU A 142 -6.60 -9.02 -4.97
C GLU A 142 -6.83 -7.68 -5.67
N ALA A 143 -7.93 -7.54 -6.41
CA ALA A 143 -8.31 -6.27 -7.04
C ALA A 143 -8.62 -5.20 -5.99
N ILE A 144 -9.38 -5.54 -4.92
CA ILE A 144 -9.64 -4.64 -3.80
C ILE A 144 -8.34 -4.20 -3.14
N ALA A 145 -7.44 -5.12 -2.83
CA ALA A 145 -6.17 -4.79 -2.20
C ALA A 145 -5.32 -3.83 -3.06
N THR A 146 -5.26 -4.08 -4.36
CA THR A 146 -4.58 -3.20 -5.32
C THR A 146 -5.20 -1.80 -5.34
N LEU A 147 -6.53 -1.73 -5.45
CA LEU A 147 -7.24 -0.45 -5.51
C LEU A 147 -7.19 0.33 -4.20
N VAL A 148 -7.18 -0.33 -3.03
CA VAL A 148 -6.99 0.32 -1.73
C VAL A 148 -5.64 1.03 -1.68
N ASN A 149 -4.58 0.39 -2.16
CA ASN A 149 -3.26 1.00 -2.23
C ASN A 149 -3.24 2.20 -3.20
N ILE A 150 -3.90 2.08 -4.37
CA ILE A 150 -4.05 3.18 -5.32
C ILE A 150 -4.84 4.35 -4.71
N ALA A 151 -5.96 4.05 -4.03
CA ALA A 151 -6.84 5.04 -3.39
C ALA A 151 -6.18 5.77 -2.22
N SER A 152 -5.14 5.20 -1.63
CA SER A 152 -4.45 5.78 -0.48
C SER A 152 -3.43 6.86 -0.84
N LEU A 153 -3.10 7.01 -2.12
CA LEU A 153 -2.09 7.96 -2.60
C LEU A 153 -2.71 9.20 -3.22
N ASP A 154 -2.13 10.36 -2.89
CA ASP A 154 -2.42 11.60 -3.62
C ASP A 154 -1.79 11.53 -5.03
N ARG A 155 -2.55 12.03 -6.03
CA ARG A 155 -2.11 12.09 -7.42
C ARG A 155 -2.10 13.54 -7.87
N GLN A 156 -0.90 14.11 -7.87
CA GLN A 156 -0.72 15.53 -8.13
C GLN A 156 -0.98 15.89 -9.59
N GLU A 157 -0.65 15.01 -10.53
CA GLU A 157 -0.82 15.27 -11.97
C GLU A 157 -2.30 15.25 -12.36
N GLU A 158 -3.11 14.40 -11.75
CA GLU A 158 -4.54 14.29 -11.97
C GLU A 158 -5.38 15.20 -11.03
N GLU A 159 -4.72 15.91 -10.12
CA GLU A 159 -5.36 16.72 -9.08
C GLU A 159 -6.33 15.92 -8.17
N ILE A 160 -6.03 14.62 -7.98
CA ILE A 160 -6.83 13.70 -7.16
C ILE A 160 -6.19 13.54 -5.79
N GLN A 161 -6.96 13.82 -4.74
CA GLN A 161 -6.55 13.58 -3.36
C GLN A 161 -6.86 12.14 -2.95
N GLY A 162 -5.93 11.49 -2.23
CA GLY A 162 -6.13 10.16 -1.67
C GLY A 162 -7.24 10.09 -0.63
N LEU A 163 -7.93 8.95 -0.58
CA LEU A 163 -9.10 8.76 0.28
C LEU A 163 -8.82 9.00 1.77
N PRO A 164 -7.67 8.56 2.35
CA PRO A 164 -7.34 8.88 3.74
C PRO A 164 -7.29 10.39 4.02
N GLY A 165 -6.73 11.17 3.09
CA GLY A 165 -6.68 12.64 3.19
C GLY A 165 -8.06 13.29 3.17
N ILE A 166 -8.94 12.82 2.29
CA ILE A 166 -10.33 13.29 2.18
C ILE A 166 -11.11 12.96 3.47
N ILE A 167 -10.94 11.75 4.01
CA ILE A 167 -11.58 11.33 5.26
C ILE A 167 -11.07 12.19 6.43
N ALA A 168 -9.75 12.35 6.59
CA ALA A 168 -9.16 13.17 7.65
C ALA A 168 -9.67 14.60 7.61
N LYS A 169 -9.76 15.20 6.42
CA LYS A 169 -10.28 16.54 6.21
C LYS A 169 -11.74 16.68 6.65
N SER A 170 -12.57 15.64 6.46
CA SER A 170 -13.96 15.62 6.92
C SER A 170 -14.09 15.70 8.45
N LEU A 171 -13.05 15.31 9.17
CA LEU A 171 -12.92 15.40 10.63
C LEU A 171 -12.26 16.72 11.08
N GLY A 172 -11.93 17.61 10.16
CA GLY A 172 -11.19 18.83 10.43
C GLY A 172 -9.71 18.59 10.78
N ARG A 173 -9.15 17.44 10.39
CA ARG A 173 -7.77 17.02 10.66
C ARG A 173 -6.94 17.02 9.37
N ASN A 174 -5.65 17.22 9.53
CA ASN A 174 -4.67 17.01 8.46
C ASN A 174 -4.13 15.57 8.56
N ILE A 175 -4.13 14.83 7.46
CA ILE A 175 -3.62 13.46 7.43
C ILE A 175 -2.13 13.37 7.77
N GLU A 176 -1.33 14.37 7.39
CA GLU A 176 0.09 14.43 7.71
C GLU A 176 0.36 14.54 9.22
N ASP A 177 -0.49 15.29 9.93
CA ASP A 177 -0.39 15.41 11.38
C ASP A 177 -0.79 14.08 12.06
N ILE A 178 -1.77 13.37 11.51
CA ILE A 178 -2.17 12.04 11.98
C ILE A 178 -1.02 11.05 11.78
N TYR A 179 -0.33 11.07 10.63
CA TYR A 179 0.85 10.23 10.40
C TYR A 179 1.98 10.55 11.38
N LYS A 180 2.30 11.82 11.60
CA LYS A 180 3.32 12.24 12.59
C LYS A 180 2.98 11.74 14.00
N ASN A 181 1.74 11.91 14.40
CA ASN A 181 1.28 11.50 15.73
C ASN A 181 1.23 9.96 15.87
N ASN A 182 0.89 9.25 14.80
CA ASN A 182 1.00 7.80 14.73
C ASN A 182 2.46 7.36 14.91
N ASP A 183 3.40 7.99 14.23
CA ASP A 183 4.83 7.71 14.37
C ASP A 183 5.36 8.02 15.77
N ALA A 184 4.80 9.03 16.42
CA ALA A 184 5.08 9.36 17.83
C ALA A 184 4.38 8.41 18.82
N GLY A 185 3.54 7.47 18.36
CA GLY A 185 2.82 6.51 19.21
C GLY A 185 1.65 7.12 20.00
N ILE A 186 1.08 8.24 19.52
CA ILE A 186 -0.11 8.84 20.14
C ILE A 186 -1.32 7.94 19.87
N LEU A 187 -1.77 7.23 20.88
CA LEU A 187 -2.77 6.16 20.77
C LEU A 187 -4.04 6.58 20.04
N ALA A 188 -4.55 7.78 20.29
CA ALA A 188 -5.75 8.29 19.64
C ALA A 188 -5.59 8.40 18.10
N ASP A 189 -4.42 8.84 17.63
CA ASP A 189 -4.16 9.01 16.21
C ASP A 189 -3.76 7.69 15.53
N VAL A 190 -3.13 6.76 16.27
CA VAL A 190 -2.90 5.38 15.81
C VAL A 190 -4.24 4.70 15.52
N GLN A 191 -5.21 4.81 16.43
CA GLN A 191 -6.55 4.27 16.25
C GLN A 191 -7.30 4.96 15.10
N LEU A 192 -7.24 6.28 15.06
CA LEU A 192 -7.88 7.06 13.99
C LEU A 192 -7.34 6.65 12.61
N LEU A 193 -6.03 6.45 12.49
CA LEU A 193 -5.42 6.00 11.22
C LEU A 193 -5.91 4.61 10.83
N GLN A 194 -6.07 3.71 11.79
CA GLN A 194 -6.63 2.38 11.56
C GLN A 194 -8.09 2.48 11.09
N ASP A 195 -8.91 3.30 11.74
CA ASP A 195 -10.32 3.50 11.37
C ASP A 195 -10.44 4.08 9.95
N ILE A 196 -9.58 5.05 9.59
CA ILE A 196 -9.50 5.61 8.25
C ILE A 196 -9.13 4.54 7.22
N THR A 197 -8.17 3.67 7.56
CA THR A 197 -7.72 2.58 6.68
C THR A 197 -8.84 1.56 6.44
N LEU A 198 -9.56 1.18 7.50
CA LEU A 198 -10.72 0.28 7.41
C LEU A 198 -11.85 0.89 6.58
N ALA A 199 -12.15 2.18 6.78
CA ALA A 199 -13.16 2.90 6.01
C ALA A 199 -12.77 3.02 4.52
N THR A 200 -11.49 3.27 4.25
CA THR A 200 -10.93 3.27 2.88
C THR A 200 -11.17 1.91 2.21
N ARG A 201 -10.80 0.83 2.89
CA ARG A 201 -11.04 -0.53 2.37
C ARG A 201 -12.53 -0.82 2.16
N ALA A 202 -13.38 -0.44 3.09
CA ALA A 202 -14.82 -0.66 2.99
C ALA A 202 -15.43 0.08 1.78
N ALA A 203 -15.03 1.34 1.54
CA ALA A 203 -15.49 2.12 0.41
C ALA A 203 -15.03 1.54 -0.94
N VAL A 204 -13.75 1.14 -1.05
CA VAL A 204 -13.23 0.47 -2.24
C VAL A 204 -13.89 -0.89 -2.47
N THR A 205 -14.15 -1.65 -1.40
CA THR A 205 -14.89 -2.92 -1.47
C THR A 205 -16.30 -2.70 -2.04
N ALA A 206 -17.00 -1.67 -1.59
CA ALA A 206 -18.32 -1.33 -2.09
C ALA A 206 -18.31 -0.98 -3.59
N LEU A 207 -17.26 -0.28 -4.07
CA LEU A 207 -17.05 -0.02 -5.49
C LEU A 207 -16.88 -1.33 -6.28
N VAL A 208 -15.98 -2.21 -5.84
CA VAL A 208 -15.65 -3.44 -6.56
C VAL A 208 -16.84 -4.40 -6.59
N GLN A 209 -17.54 -4.56 -5.47
CA GLN A 209 -18.71 -5.45 -5.37
C GLN A 209 -19.85 -5.10 -6.34
N GLU A 210 -19.99 -3.83 -6.72
CA GLU A 210 -20.95 -3.44 -7.76
C GLU A 210 -20.53 -3.87 -9.18
N GLN A 211 -19.27 -4.22 -9.35
CA GLN A 211 -18.69 -4.52 -10.67
C GLN A 211 -18.33 -6.01 -10.83
N ILE A 212 -18.72 -6.85 -9.89
CA ILE A 212 -18.51 -8.30 -9.91
C ILE A 212 -19.80 -9.02 -10.32
N ASP A 213 -19.69 -10.05 -11.17
CA ASP A 213 -20.81 -10.93 -11.51
C ASP A 213 -21.08 -11.99 -10.41
N ALA A 214 -22.12 -12.79 -10.63
CA ALA A 214 -22.48 -13.87 -9.71
C ALA A 214 -21.40 -14.94 -9.54
N GLU A 215 -20.48 -15.04 -10.49
CA GLU A 215 -19.33 -15.95 -10.49
C GLU A 215 -18.06 -15.30 -9.90
N GLY A 216 -18.15 -14.06 -9.41
CA GLY A 216 -17.01 -13.32 -8.83
C GLY A 216 -16.04 -12.73 -9.89
N ARG A 217 -16.41 -12.72 -11.17
CA ARG A 217 -15.61 -12.09 -12.23
C ARG A 217 -15.94 -10.61 -12.31
N VAL A 218 -14.92 -9.78 -12.46
CA VAL A 218 -15.13 -8.35 -12.63
C VAL A 218 -15.78 -8.08 -13.99
N ILE A 219 -16.99 -7.54 -13.94
CA ILE A 219 -17.70 -7.09 -15.14
C ILE A 219 -17.35 -5.62 -15.33
N ALA A 220 -16.68 -5.28 -16.42
CA ALA A 220 -16.54 -3.90 -16.85
C ALA A 220 -17.92 -3.38 -17.29
N VAL A 221 -18.75 -2.99 -16.34
CA VAL A 221 -20.05 -2.41 -16.64
C VAL A 221 -19.83 -0.99 -17.12
N SER A 222 -19.97 -0.81 -18.44
CA SER A 222 -20.23 0.49 -19.02
C SER A 222 -21.63 0.94 -18.51
N LYS A 223 -21.66 1.51 -17.32
CA LYS A 223 -22.90 2.04 -16.73
C LYS A 223 -23.20 3.43 -17.28
N LEU A 224 -23.75 3.48 -18.46
CA LEU A 224 -24.80 4.45 -18.77
C LEU A 224 -26.11 3.94 -18.16
N ASN A 225 -26.19 3.87 -16.84
CA ASN A 225 -27.44 3.54 -16.17
C ASN A 225 -28.27 4.81 -15.99
N PHE A 226 -29.11 5.12 -16.98
CA PHE A 226 -30.20 6.09 -16.90
C PHE A 226 -31.19 5.82 -15.73
N PHE A 227 -31.05 4.72 -15.01
CA PHE A 227 -31.93 4.30 -13.91
C PHE A 227 -31.48 4.74 -12.52
N ASN A 228 -30.29 5.32 -12.34
CA ASN A 228 -29.76 5.66 -11.02
C ASN A 228 -29.95 7.14 -10.61
N MET A 229 -30.92 7.85 -11.20
CA MET A 229 -31.28 9.20 -10.72
C MET A 229 -31.86 9.11 -9.30
N GLY A 230 -31.00 9.36 -8.31
CA GLY A 230 -31.40 9.45 -6.90
C GLY A 230 -30.87 8.36 -5.95
N ARG A 231 -30.15 7.37 -6.44
CA ARG A 231 -29.49 6.39 -5.57
C ARG A 231 -28.11 6.95 -5.15
N LYS A 232 -27.83 6.87 -3.85
CA LYS A 232 -26.49 7.24 -3.34
C LYS A 232 -25.48 6.23 -3.88
N GLU A 233 -24.28 6.71 -4.22
CA GLU A 233 -23.18 5.85 -4.61
C GLU A 233 -22.82 4.91 -3.46
N PRO A 234 -22.59 3.60 -3.68
CA PRO A 234 -22.40 2.61 -2.62
C PRO A 234 -21.17 2.92 -1.75
N TRP A 235 -20.13 3.48 -2.35
CA TRP A 235 -18.95 3.90 -1.61
C TRP A 235 -19.22 5.09 -0.67
N VAL A 236 -20.15 6.01 -1.00
CA VAL A 236 -20.63 7.06 -0.08
C VAL A 236 -21.39 6.45 1.08
N GLU A 237 -22.26 5.50 0.79
CA GLU A 237 -23.04 4.82 1.83
C GLU A 237 -22.12 4.05 2.78
N SER A 238 -21.13 3.35 2.24
CA SER A 238 -20.11 2.64 3.03
C SER A 238 -19.32 3.57 3.96
N LEU A 239 -18.92 4.74 3.48
CA LEU A 239 -18.24 5.75 4.32
C LEU A 239 -19.18 6.28 5.42
N HIS A 240 -20.44 6.51 5.11
CA HIS A 240 -21.43 6.93 6.12
C HIS A 240 -21.65 5.85 7.19
N GLN A 241 -21.72 4.57 6.80
CA GLN A 241 -21.82 3.44 7.74
C GLN A 241 -20.57 3.31 8.62
N SER A 242 -19.42 3.67 8.09
CA SER A 242 -18.16 3.76 8.84
C SER A 242 -18.04 5.01 9.75
N GLY A 243 -19.09 5.85 9.81
CA GLY A 243 -19.15 7.03 10.67
C GLY A 243 -18.74 8.35 10.01
N TYR A 244 -18.30 8.33 8.75
CA TYR A 244 -17.79 9.52 8.03
C TYR A 244 -18.89 10.19 7.20
N THR A 245 -19.90 10.75 7.86
CA THR A 245 -21.08 11.34 7.21
C THR A 245 -20.87 12.72 6.60
N LYS A 246 -19.75 13.40 6.94
CA LYS A 246 -19.42 14.76 6.50
C LYS A 246 -18.38 14.80 5.38
N VAL A 247 -18.11 13.66 4.75
CA VAL A 247 -17.11 13.59 3.68
C VAL A 247 -17.58 14.37 2.46
N ASP A 248 -16.67 15.14 1.87
CA ASP A 248 -16.94 15.92 0.66
C ASP A 248 -17.09 14.99 -0.56
N THR A 249 -18.34 14.79 -0.98
CA THR A 249 -18.66 13.94 -2.13
C THR A 249 -18.14 14.51 -3.46
N SER A 250 -17.88 15.81 -3.53
CA SER A 250 -17.30 16.43 -4.74
C SER A 250 -15.83 16.06 -4.91
N ALA A 251 -15.09 15.90 -3.81
CA ALA A 251 -13.71 15.43 -3.82
C ALA A 251 -13.61 13.90 -4.04
N LEU A 252 -14.61 13.14 -3.59
CA LEU A 252 -14.64 11.68 -3.75
C LEU A 252 -14.90 11.25 -5.19
N LYS A 253 -15.77 11.97 -5.92
CA LYS A 253 -16.20 11.55 -7.25
C LYS A 253 -15.05 11.36 -8.25
N PRO A 254 -14.10 12.30 -8.41
CA PRO A 254 -12.96 12.10 -9.31
C PRO A 254 -12.10 10.91 -8.92
N LEU A 255 -11.90 10.69 -7.61
CA LEU A 255 -11.15 9.53 -7.11
C LEU A 255 -11.83 8.22 -7.49
N PHE A 256 -13.14 8.08 -7.26
CA PHE A 256 -13.83 6.84 -7.54
C PHE A 256 -14.01 6.58 -9.05
N GLU A 257 -14.19 7.62 -9.87
CA GLU A 257 -14.13 7.51 -11.33
C GLU A 257 -12.76 7.00 -11.81
N TYR A 258 -11.69 7.50 -11.21
CA TYR A 258 -10.34 7.03 -11.46
C TYR A 258 -10.12 5.58 -11.00
N LEU A 259 -10.64 5.19 -9.84
CA LEU A 259 -10.56 3.81 -9.35
C LEU A 259 -11.35 2.83 -10.25
N GLU A 260 -12.48 3.24 -10.80
CA GLU A 260 -13.22 2.44 -11.80
C GLU A 260 -12.39 2.23 -13.08
N PHE A 261 -11.69 3.26 -13.53
CA PHE A 261 -10.75 3.12 -14.64
C PHE A 261 -9.63 2.14 -14.29
N CYS A 262 -8.99 2.29 -13.12
CA CYS A 262 -7.93 1.40 -12.66
C CYS A 262 -8.41 -0.05 -12.53
N LEU A 263 -9.63 -0.28 -12.01
CA LEU A 263 -10.21 -1.62 -11.88
C LEU A 263 -10.28 -2.33 -13.24
N LYS A 264 -10.72 -1.62 -14.28
CA LYS A 264 -10.78 -2.17 -15.64
C LYS A 264 -9.39 -2.57 -16.15
N GLN A 265 -8.38 -1.75 -15.86
CA GLN A 265 -7.01 -2.02 -16.28
C GLN A 265 -6.37 -3.17 -15.50
N VAL A 266 -6.62 -3.25 -14.20
CA VAL A 266 -6.14 -4.34 -13.31
C VAL A 266 -6.71 -5.69 -13.74
N CYS A 267 -7.98 -5.72 -14.11
CA CYS A 267 -8.69 -6.95 -14.47
C CYS A 267 -8.61 -7.31 -15.97
N ALA A 268 -7.95 -6.50 -16.78
CA ALA A 268 -7.76 -6.79 -18.20
C ALA A 268 -6.75 -7.93 -18.38
N ASP A 269 -7.20 -9.05 -18.96
CA ASP A 269 -6.34 -10.21 -19.28
C ASP A 269 -5.68 -10.03 -20.66
N ASN A 270 -4.61 -9.23 -20.69
CA ASN A 270 -3.80 -9.08 -21.91
C ASN A 270 -2.53 -9.93 -21.88
N GLU A 271 -2.22 -10.59 -20.78
CA GLU A 271 -0.97 -11.30 -20.56
C GLU A 271 -0.89 -12.58 -21.41
N LEU A 272 -1.95 -13.38 -21.38
CA LEU A 272 -2.04 -14.57 -22.21
C LEU A 272 -2.06 -14.21 -23.71
N GLY A 273 -2.78 -13.15 -24.07
CA GLY A 273 -2.80 -12.62 -25.43
C GLY A 273 -1.41 -12.20 -25.90
N GLY A 274 -0.69 -11.41 -25.11
CA GLY A 274 0.68 -10.99 -25.37
C GLY A 274 1.65 -12.16 -25.51
N LEU A 275 1.52 -13.18 -24.65
CA LEU A 275 2.33 -14.40 -24.74
C LEU A 275 2.07 -15.15 -26.05
N LEU A 276 0.81 -15.33 -26.43
CA LEU A 276 0.45 -16.04 -27.67
C LEU A 276 0.91 -15.27 -28.91
N GLN A 277 0.80 -13.95 -28.92
CA GLN A 277 1.34 -13.09 -29.99
C GLN A 277 2.86 -13.24 -30.12
N GLY A 278 3.58 -13.20 -28.99
CA GLY A 278 5.02 -13.41 -29.00
C GLY A 278 5.43 -14.78 -29.51
N LEU A 279 4.72 -15.84 -29.13
CA LEU A 279 4.95 -17.20 -29.63
C LEU A 279 4.64 -17.34 -31.13
N ALA A 280 3.68 -16.58 -31.63
CA ALA A 280 3.35 -16.52 -33.07
C ALA A 280 4.34 -15.66 -33.87
N GLY A 281 5.26 -14.95 -33.21
CA GLY A 281 6.17 -13.98 -33.86
C GLY A 281 5.47 -12.69 -34.29
N GLU A 282 4.36 -12.37 -33.67
CA GLU A 282 3.60 -11.15 -33.89
C GLU A 282 4.10 -10.01 -32.98
N TYR A 283 3.75 -8.78 -33.38
CA TYR A 283 4.16 -7.59 -32.64
C TYR A 283 3.41 -7.47 -31.32
N ILE A 284 4.17 -7.31 -30.21
CA ILE A 284 3.62 -7.04 -28.88
C ILE A 284 3.72 -5.53 -28.62
N LEU A 285 2.59 -4.91 -28.28
CA LEU A 285 2.50 -3.49 -28.01
C LEU A 285 3.47 -3.07 -26.89
N PRO A 286 4.35 -2.07 -27.11
CA PRO A 286 5.23 -1.58 -26.06
C PRO A 286 4.46 -0.81 -24.99
N GLY A 287 4.97 -0.81 -23.77
CA GLY A 287 4.43 -0.05 -22.67
C GLY A 287 5.47 0.26 -21.60
N PRO A 288 5.23 1.27 -20.77
CA PRO A 288 6.13 1.58 -19.65
C PRO A 288 6.13 0.43 -18.65
N GLY A 289 7.26 0.23 -17.99
CA GLY A 289 7.35 -0.54 -16.77
C GLY A 289 7.39 0.40 -15.57
N GLY A 290 6.91 -0.05 -14.43
CA GLY A 290 6.87 0.74 -13.20
C GLY A 290 5.96 0.13 -12.16
N ASP A 291 5.87 0.76 -11.01
CA ASP A 291 4.97 0.36 -9.94
C ASP A 291 3.51 0.70 -10.31
N PRO A 292 2.63 -0.29 -10.49
CA PRO A 292 1.24 -0.06 -10.88
C PRO A 292 0.41 0.67 -9.81
N ILE A 293 0.87 0.70 -8.57
CA ILE A 293 0.20 1.45 -7.50
C ILE A 293 0.48 2.95 -7.64
N ARG A 294 1.74 3.30 -7.91
CA ARG A 294 2.16 4.70 -8.06
C ARG A 294 1.86 5.24 -9.45
N ASN A 295 2.03 4.41 -10.45
CA ASN A 295 1.77 4.75 -11.85
C ASN A 295 0.87 3.69 -12.52
N PRO A 296 -0.46 3.80 -12.40
CA PRO A 296 -1.40 2.91 -13.07
C PRO A 296 -1.35 2.91 -14.60
N ASP A 297 -0.64 3.84 -15.24
CA ASP A 297 -0.48 3.86 -16.71
C ASP A 297 0.34 2.67 -17.24
N VAL A 298 1.06 1.98 -16.36
CA VAL A 298 1.71 0.71 -16.71
C VAL A 298 0.71 -0.40 -17.00
N LEU A 299 -0.54 -0.24 -16.55
CA LEU A 299 -1.64 -1.16 -16.81
C LEU A 299 -2.33 -0.87 -18.16
N PRO A 300 -3.01 -1.86 -18.76
CA PRO A 300 -2.96 -3.27 -18.39
C PRO A 300 -1.59 -3.87 -18.70
N THR A 301 -1.24 -4.95 -18.05
CA THR A 301 -0.04 -5.74 -18.31
C THR A 301 -0.15 -6.55 -19.62
N GLY A 302 0.81 -7.39 -19.95
CA GLY A 302 0.85 -8.11 -21.23
C GLY A 302 1.54 -7.32 -22.35
N LYS A 303 2.25 -6.25 -22.00
CA LYS A 303 2.97 -5.36 -22.92
C LYS A 303 4.47 -5.67 -22.95
N ASN A 304 5.12 -5.28 -24.04
CA ASN A 304 6.57 -5.33 -24.18
C ASN A 304 7.18 -4.16 -23.40
N ILE A 305 7.68 -4.42 -22.20
CA ILE A 305 8.13 -3.37 -21.27
C ILE A 305 9.34 -2.62 -21.83
N HIS A 306 9.30 -1.31 -21.81
CA HIS A 306 10.47 -0.45 -22.00
C HIS A 306 10.88 0.23 -20.68
N ALA A 307 12.18 0.55 -20.59
CA ALA A 307 12.71 1.25 -19.45
C ALA A 307 12.20 2.69 -19.39
N LEU A 308 12.31 3.27 -18.19
CA LEU A 308 12.12 4.69 -17.98
C LEU A 308 13.09 5.50 -18.83
N ASP A 309 12.63 6.63 -19.31
CA ASP A 309 13.49 7.63 -19.93
C ASP A 309 14.38 8.28 -18.86
N PRO A 310 15.71 8.06 -18.87
CA PRO A 310 16.58 8.63 -17.85
C PRO A 310 16.65 10.16 -17.91
N GLN A 311 16.19 10.79 -18.99
CA GLN A 311 16.14 12.25 -19.12
C GLN A 311 14.92 12.86 -18.43
N SER A 312 13.88 12.06 -18.16
CA SER A 312 12.69 12.50 -17.44
C SER A 312 12.82 12.34 -15.91
N ILE A 313 13.93 11.77 -15.42
CA ILE A 313 14.17 11.48 -14.00
C ILE A 313 15.34 12.31 -13.48
N PRO A 314 15.24 12.91 -12.27
CA PRO A 314 14.05 12.95 -11.41
C PRO A 314 13.03 14.00 -11.88
N THR A 315 11.75 13.72 -11.68
CA THR A 315 10.70 14.73 -11.89
C THR A 315 10.77 15.81 -10.80
N SER A 316 10.25 17.01 -11.08
CA SER A 316 10.20 18.10 -10.09
C SER A 316 9.40 17.70 -8.84
N ALA A 317 8.33 16.92 -9.00
CA ALA A 317 7.54 16.38 -7.90
C ALA A 317 8.36 15.39 -7.05
N ALA A 318 9.13 14.49 -7.68
CA ALA A 318 10.02 13.58 -6.97
C ALA A 318 11.09 14.32 -6.16
N VAL A 319 11.66 15.41 -6.71
CA VAL A 319 12.63 16.24 -5.99
C VAL A 319 12.01 16.92 -4.78
N GLN A 320 10.77 17.42 -4.89
CA GLN A 320 10.07 18.01 -3.76
C GLN A 320 9.76 16.99 -2.67
N SER A 321 9.26 15.82 -3.05
CA SER A 321 8.99 14.72 -2.12
C SER A 321 10.25 14.24 -1.42
N ALA A 322 11.36 14.11 -2.16
CA ALA A 322 12.66 13.73 -1.60
C ALA A 322 13.16 14.74 -0.55
N LYS A 323 12.98 16.04 -0.78
CA LYS A 323 13.32 17.06 0.22
C LYS A 323 12.55 16.86 1.52
N ILE A 324 11.25 16.64 1.44
CA ILE A 324 10.40 16.40 2.62
C ILE A 324 10.87 15.17 3.39
N VAL A 325 11.18 14.08 2.68
CA VAL A 325 11.67 12.84 3.30
C VAL A 325 13.02 13.06 3.98
N VAL A 326 13.95 13.75 3.32
CA VAL A 326 15.28 14.05 3.87
C VAL A 326 15.15 14.95 5.10
N ASP A 327 14.35 16.02 5.03
CA ASP A 327 14.15 16.93 6.15
C ASP A 327 13.58 16.17 7.37
N ARG A 328 12.56 15.33 7.18
CA ARG A 328 11.99 14.49 8.25
C ARG A 328 13.02 13.53 8.86
N LEU A 329 13.83 12.88 8.03
CA LEU A 329 14.88 11.97 8.48
C LEU A 329 15.94 12.69 9.31
N LEU A 330 16.35 13.87 8.85
CA LEU A 330 17.34 14.70 9.55
C LEU A 330 16.78 15.24 10.87
N GLU A 331 15.54 15.75 10.88
CA GLU A 331 14.87 16.24 12.10
C GLU A 331 14.70 15.11 13.12
N ARG A 332 14.29 13.92 12.68
CA ARG A 332 14.18 12.75 13.56
C ARG A 332 15.53 12.38 14.17
N ASN A 333 16.58 12.27 13.35
CA ASN A 333 17.93 11.99 13.83
C ASN A 333 18.38 13.02 14.87
N LYS A 334 18.14 14.30 14.58
CA LYS A 334 18.49 15.39 15.48
C LYS A 334 17.74 15.30 16.82
N SER A 335 16.47 14.89 16.81
CA SER A 335 15.69 14.70 18.04
C SER A 335 16.16 13.50 18.87
N GLU A 336 16.71 12.47 18.22
CA GLU A 336 17.22 11.26 18.86
C GLU A 336 18.69 11.38 19.32
N ASN A 337 19.43 12.41 18.86
CA ASN A 337 20.86 12.60 19.12
C ASN A 337 21.21 13.98 19.73
N ASP A 338 20.52 14.36 20.78
CA ASP A 338 20.78 15.59 21.56
C ASP A 338 20.90 16.87 20.71
N GLY A 339 20.19 16.95 19.60
CA GLY A 339 20.18 18.09 18.71
C GLY A 339 21.35 18.15 17.71
N ASN A 340 22.15 17.10 17.61
CA ASN A 340 23.27 17.02 16.67
C ASN A 340 22.82 16.48 15.32
N TRP A 341 23.47 16.98 14.24
CA TRP A 341 23.32 16.43 12.90
C TRP A 341 24.09 15.13 12.74
N PRO A 342 23.63 14.18 11.92
CA PRO A 342 24.40 12.98 11.63
C PRO A 342 25.68 13.33 10.86
N GLU A 343 26.81 12.77 11.28
CA GLU A 343 28.08 12.91 10.55
C GLU A 343 28.11 12.08 9.27
N THR A 344 27.36 10.98 9.24
CA THR A 344 27.30 10.06 8.10
C THR A 344 25.90 9.50 7.97
N ILE A 345 25.39 9.43 6.75
CA ILE A 345 24.13 8.78 6.41
C ILE A 345 24.43 7.68 5.40
N ALA A 346 24.04 6.44 5.73
CA ALA A 346 24.10 5.33 4.81
C ALA A 346 22.75 5.15 4.12
N CYS A 347 22.73 5.27 2.79
CA CYS A 347 21.55 4.97 1.99
C CYS A 347 21.74 3.61 1.32
N VAL A 348 20.87 2.66 1.64
CA VAL A 348 20.82 1.36 0.95
C VAL A 348 19.89 1.52 -0.25
N LEU A 349 20.48 1.62 -1.43
CA LEU A 349 19.76 1.83 -2.68
C LEU A 349 19.60 0.49 -3.40
N TRP A 350 18.38 -0.06 -3.33
CA TRP A 350 18.02 -1.22 -4.13
C TRP A 350 17.72 -0.76 -5.55
N GLY A 351 18.36 -1.41 -6.56
CA GLY A 351 18.21 -1.01 -7.96
C GLY A 351 16.76 -0.96 -8.44
N THR A 352 15.96 -1.93 -8.00
CA THR A 352 14.51 -2.00 -8.31
C THR A 352 13.73 -0.86 -7.69
N ASP A 353 14.06 -0.44 -6.48
CA ASP A 353 13.33 0.62 -5.77
C ASP A 353 13.67 2.00 -6.33
N ASN A 354 14.90 2.19 -6.82
CA ASN A 354 15.30 3.43 -7.49
C ASN A 354 14.64 3.65 -8.85
N ILE A 355 14.04 2.63 -9.42
CA ILE A 355 13.41 2.70 -10.76
C ILE A 355 11.88 2.76 -10.64
N LYS A 356 11.32 2.46 -9.47
CA LYS A 356 9.88 2.49 -9.21
C LYS A 356 9.32 3.90 -8.93
N THR A 357 10.18 4.88 -8.82
CA THR A 357 9.77 6.26 -8.47
C THR A 357 9.44 7.04 -9.76
#